data_a711798eafb97944082e32b117b47c53
#
_entry.id   a711798eafb97944082e32b117b47c53
#
_cell.length_a   1.000
_cell.length_b   1.000
_cell.length_c   1.000
_cell.angle_alpha   90.00
_cell.angle_beta   90.00
_cell.angle_gamma   90.00
#
_symmetry.space_group_name_H-M   'P 1'
#
loop_
_entity.id
_entity.type
_entity.pdbx_description
1 polymer ?
#
loop_
_entity_poly.entity_id
_entity_poly.type
_entity_poly.pdbx_seq_one_letter_code
_entity_poly.pdbx_strand_id
1 'polypeptide(L)'
;FAQIGDYCEMLVRTDPDASKHTGITWLIMPMDAPGIDVRPLDTVLGSSEFSEMFLDEVRVPVSNRVGDENDGWRVAMVTFSFERGTAFVSELLASMELAADLAATARQVTRGSGTAWDDIGLRREIGSISAELEALWALTKRNVSQAARTGVPGPGGNVFKLHYATVRERLGDVAFRVLERASLSLDPIEGLGSANQVEERIYGLSLRIAAGTSQINKNIVGERVLGLPKER
;
A
#
# COMPACT_ATOMS: atom_id res chain seq x y z
N PHE A 1 -2.04 -4.75 -13.61
CA PHE A 1 -1.92 -4.16 -14.98
C PHE A 1 -1.16 -5.07 -15.96
N ALA A 2 -1.21 -6.41 -15.78
CA ALA A 2 -0.54 -7.34 -16.67
C ALA A 2 -1.04 -7.25 -18.14
N GLN A 3 -2.29 -6.81 -18.33
CA GLN A 3 -2.91 -6.63 -19.66
C GLN A 3 -2.32 -5.49 -20.48
N ILE A 4 -1.55 -4.59 -19.88
CA ILE A 4 -0.91 -3.45 -20.54
C ILE A 4 0.60 -3.38 -20.33
N GLY A 5 1.16 -4.32 -19.58
CA GLY A 5 2.60 -4.37 -19.31
C GLY A 5 3.37 -4.99 -20.48
N ASP A 6 4.54 -4.47 -20.80
CA ASP A 6 5.45 -5.04 -21.80
C ASP A 6 6.29 -6.17 -21.21
N TYR A 7 6.56 -6.14 -19.91
CA TYR A 7 7.36 -7.10 -19.18
C TYR A 7 6.74 -7.47 -17.84
N CYS A 8 6.99 -8.69 -17.40
CA CYS A 8 6.62 -9.17 -16.07
C CYS A 8 7.85 -9.65 -15.31
N GLU A 9 8.01 -9.16 -14.09
CA GLU A 9 8.99 -9.70 -13.13
C GLU A 9 8.40 -10.95 -12.47
N MET A 10 9.12 -12.06 -12.56
CA MET A 10 8.64 -13.35 -12.06
C MET A 10 9.63 -14.00 -11.12
N LEU A 11 9.09 -14.54 -10.03
CA LEU A 11 9.79 -15.51 -9.18
C LEU A 11 9.35 -16.93 -9.60
N VAL A 12 10.28 -17.68 -10.16
CA VAL A 12 10.01 -19.04 -10.66
C VAL A 12 10.82 -20.06 -9.87
N ARG A 13 10.24 -21.25 -9.67
CA ARG A 13 10.95 -22.34 -9.04
C ARG A 13 11.81 -23.07 -10.06
N THR A 14 13.10 -22.94 -9.93
CA THR A 14 14.11 -23.56 -10.81
C THR A 14 14.70 -24.83 -10.22
N ASP A 15 14.70 -24.99 -8.89
CA ASP A 15 15.07 -26.21 -8.19
C ASP A 15 13.88 -26.70 -7.35
N PRO A 16 13.17 -27.75 -7.81
CA PRO A 16 11.99 -28.28 -7.12
C PRO A 16 12.33 -28.97 -5.78
N ASP A 17 13.56 -29.46 -5.63
CA ASP A 17 14.00 -30.21 -4.45
C ASP A 17 14.51 -29.27 -3.34
N ALA A 18 14.81 -28.04 -3.66
CA ALA A 18 15.27 -27.05 -2.70
C ALA A 18 14.17 -26.61 -1.73
N SER A 19 14.55 -26.39 -0.46
CA SER A 19 13.60 -26.02 0.59
C SER A 19 13.18 -24.54 0.51
N LYS A 20 11.89 -24.28 0.75
CA LYS A 20 11.33 -22.92 0.89
C LYS A 20 11.73 -21.97 -0.26
N HIS A 21 12.59 -20.99 0.01
CA HIS A 21 12.97 -19.91 -0.91
C HIS A 21 14.30 -20.15 -1.64
N THR A 22 15.01 -21.23 -1.32
CA THR A 22 16.31 -21.58 -1.92
C THR A 22 16.08 -22.17 -3.27
N GLY A 23 15.68 -22.20 -4.17
CA GLY A 23 15.38 -22.81 -5.47
C GLY A 23 14.48 -21.91 -6.30
N ILE A 24 14.52 -20.61 -6.00
CA ILE A 24 13.73 -19.61 -6.71
C ILE A 24 14.68 -18.69 -7.48
N THR A 25 14.37 -18.47 -8.75
CA THR A 25 15.10 -17.58 -9.65
C THR A 25 14.21 -16.41 -10.06
N TRP A 26 14.80 -15.23 -10.23
CA TRP A 26 14.10 -14.06 -10.74
C TRP A 26 14.33 -13.93 -12.24
N LEU A 27 13.24 -13.82 -13.00
CA LEU A 27 13.23 -13.64 -14.44
C LEU A 27 12.44 -12.39 -14.84
N ILE A 28 12.87 -11.73 -15.91
CA ILE A 28 12.10 -10.70 -16.59
C ILE A 28 11.51 -11.33 -17.86
N MET A 29 10.20 -11.55 -17.87
CA MET A 29 9.49 -12.21 -18.96
C MET A 29 8.86 -11.16 -19.87
N PRO A 30 9.11 -11.18 -21.20
CA PRO A 30 8.35 -10.39 -22.16
C PRO A 30 6.89 -10.86 -22.18
N MET A 31 5.93 -9.92 -22.15
CA MET A 31 4.51 -10.24 -22.09
C MET A 31 3.91 -10.63 -23.47
N ASP A 32 4.65 -10.41 -24.55
CA ASP A 32 4.31 -10.85 -25.91
C ASP A 32 4.81 -12.27 -26.22
N ALA A 33 5.42 -12.97 -25.26
CA ALA A 33 5.90 -14.32 -25.45
C ALA A 33 4.73 -15.30 -25.70
N PRO A 34 4.88 -16.25 -26.67
CA PRO A 34 3.85 -17.26 -26.90
C PRO A 34 3.58 -18.11 -25.66
N GLY A 35 2.31 -18.45 -25.43
CA GLY A 35 1.89 -19.29 -24.30
C GLY A 35 1.43 -18.51 -23.07
N ILE A 36 1.32 -17.19 -23.15
CA ILE A 36 0.79 -16.35 -22.08
C ILE A 36 -0.68 -16.04 -22.35
N ASP A 37 -1.55 -16.35 -21.36
CA ASP A 37 -2.96 -15.93 -21.33
C ASP A 37 -3.17 -15.07 -20.09
N VAL A 38 -3.56 -13.80 -20.28
CA VAL A 38 -3.78 -12.82 -19.21
C VAL A 38 -5.28 -12.59 -19.04
N ARG A 39 -5.77 -12.80 -17.83
CA ARG A 39 -7.18 -12.60 -17.48
C ARG A 39 -7.28 -11.53 -16.38
N PRO A 40 -7.77 -10.33 -16.70
CA PRO A 40 -8.00 -9.29 -15.72
C PRO A 40 -8.98 -9.73 -14.62
N LEU A 41 -8.74 -9.31 -13.39
CA LEU A 41 -9.60 -9.56 -12.24
C LEU A 41 -10.22 -8.25 -11.80
N ASP A 42 -11.55 -8.20 -11.77
CA ASP A 42 -12.27 -7.04 -11.27
C ASP A 42 -12.16 -6.96 -9.75
N THR A 43 -11.76 -5.80 -9.27
CA THR A 43 -11.74 -5.50 -7.83
C THR A 43 -13.11 -5.00 -7.36
N VAL A 44 -13.31 -4.93 -6.05
CA VAL A 44 -14.55 -4.35 -5.46
C VAL A 44 -14.75 -2.87 -5.82
N LEU A 45 -13.69 -2.19 -6.27
CA LEU A 45 -13.73 -0.81 -6.79
C LEU A 45 -14.12 -0.73 -8.28
N GLY A 46 -14.32 -1.87 -8.95
CA GLY A 46 -14.62 -1.92 -10.37
C GLY A 46 -13.40 -1.68 -11.28
N SER A 47 -12.20 -1.64 -10.72
CA SER A 47 -10.95 -1.57 -11.47
C SER A 47 -10.39 -2.97 -11.72
N SER A 48 -9.65 -3.16 -12.82
CA SER A 48 -9.01 -4.44 -13.19
C SER A 48 -7.48 -4.31 -13.09
N GLU A 49 -6.98 -3.89 -11.93
CA GLU A 49 -5.55 -3.69 -11.70
C GLU A 49 -4.79 -5.01 -11.53
N PHE A 50 -5.48 -6.05 -11.08
CA PHE A 50 -4.95 -7.40 -10.91
C PHE A 50 -5.31 -8.28 -12.09
N SER A 51 -4.54 -9.34 -12.27
CA SER A 51 -4.78 -10.33 -13.33
C SER A 51 -4.33 -11.71 -12.88
N GLU A 52 -5.01 -12.74 -13.37
CA GLU A 52 -4.45 -14.07 -13.42
C GLU A 52 -3.65 -14.22 -14.71
N MET A 53 -2.51 -14.89 -14.63
CA MET A 53 -1.71 -15.27 -15.80
C MET A 53 -1.56 -16.78 -15.87
N PHE A 54 -1.89 -17.32 -17.01
CA PHE A 54 -1.67 -18.73 -17.34
C PHE A 54 -0.48 -18.81 -18.28
N LEU A 55 0.48 -19.64 -17.92
CA LEU A 55 1.74 -19.79 -18.63
C LEU A 55 1.86 -21.24 -19.10
N ASP A 56 1.84 -21.45 -20.41
CA ASP A 56 1.97 -22.75 -21.02
C ASP A 56 3.21 -22.79 -21.91
N GLU A 57 4.23 -23.54 -21.49
CA GLU A 57 5.53 -23.70 -22.18
C GLU A 57 6.21 -22.38 -22.60
N VAL A 58 6.00 -21.30 -21.85
CA VAL A 58 6.58 -20.00 -22.14
C VAL A 58 8.11 -20.06 -22.03
N ARG A 59 8.79 -19.61 -23.06
CA ARG A 59 10.27 -19.59 -23.12
C ARG A 59 10.80 -18.20 -22.82
N VAL A 60 11.60 -18.09 -21.77
CA VAL A 60 12.27 -16.85 -21.39
C VAL A 60 13.78 -17.03 -21.60
N PRO A 61 14.46 -16.12 -22.31
CA PRO A 61 15.92 -16.18 -22.46
C PRO A 61 16.63 -16.17 -21.11
N VAL A 62 17.67 -16.99 -20.94
CA VAL A 62 18.49 -17.01 -19.71
C VAL A 62 19.13 -15.64 -19.43
N SER A 63 19.40 -14.85 -20.47
CA SER A 63 19.89 -13.48 -20.33
C SER A 63 18.94 -12.54 -19.60
N ASN A 64 17.66 -12.89 -19.48
CA ASN A 64 16.64 -12.14 -18.75
C ASN A 64 16.58 -12.52 -17.26
N ARG A 65 17.50 -13.37 -16.80
CA ARG A 65 17.65 -13.69 -15.39
C ARG A 65 18.32 -12.53 -14.64
N VAL A 66 17.75 -12.18 -13.49
CA VAL A 66 18.31 -11.17 -12.59
C VAL A 66 18.99 -11.86 -11.40
N GLY A 67 20.30 -11.68 -11.29
CA GLY A 67 21.13 -12.38 -10.31
C GLY A 67 21.45 -13.83 -10.71
N ASP A 68 21.88 -14.62 -9.74
CA ASP A 68 22.23 -16.02 -9.96
C ASP A 68 21.00 -16.93 -9.95
N GLU A 69 21.14 -18.10 -10.56
CA GLU A 69 20.11 -19.14 -10.47
C GLU A 69 19.90 -19.56 -9.02
N ASN A 70 18.65 -19.72 -8.63
CA ASN A 70 18.23 -20.05 -7.27
C ASN A 70 18.45 -18.94 -6.21
N ASP A 71 18.87 -17.72 -6.60
CA ASP A 71 19.06 -16.57 -5.71
C ASP A 71 17.97 -15.48 -5.85
N GLY A 72 16.94 -15.77 -6.61
CA GLY A 72 15.86 -14.79 -6.91
C GLY A 72 15.14 -14.27 -5.68
N TRP A 73 15.03 -15.07 -4.61
CA TRP A 73 14.42 -14.59 -3.38
C TRP A 73 15.24 -13.47 -2.70
N ARG A 74 16.57 -13.56 -2.73
CA ARG A 74 17.44 -12.49 -2.23
C ARG A 74 17.26 -11.22 -3.06
N VAL A 75 17.20 -11.36 -4.38
CA VAL A 75 16.94 -10.22 -5.31
C VAL A 75 15.61 -9.57 -4.96
N ALA A 76 14.53 -10.34 -4.79
CA ALA A 76 13.22 -9.83 -4.40
C ALA A 76 13.26 -9.07 -3.06
N MET A 77 14.01 -9.57 -2.07
CA MET A 77 14.13 -8.92 -0.76
C MET A 77 14.84 -7.57 -0.85
N VAL A 78 15.81 -7.41 -1.77
CA VAL A 78 16.46 -6.13 -2.05
C VAL A 78 15.42 -5.14 -2.62
N THR A 79 14.71 -5.52 -3.66
CA THR A 79 13.64 -4.71 -4.29
C THR A 79 12.60 -4.25 -3.25
N PHE A 80 12.05 -5.17 -2.47
CA PHE A 80 11.08 -4.84 -1.42
C PHE A 80 11.63 -3.94 -0.31
N SER A 81 12.94 -3.95 -0.06
CA SER A 81 13.54 -3.06 0.93
C SER A 81 13.53 -1.61 0.46
N PHE A 82 13.72 -1.36 -0.82
CA PHE A 82 13.67 -0.02 -1.42
C PHE A 82 12.23 0.47 -1.58
N GLU A 83 11.32 -0.39 -2.02
CA GLU A 83 9.91 -0.07 -2.14
C GLU A 83 9.33 0.49 -0.84
N ARG A 84 9.59 -0.16 0.31
CA ARG A 84 9.09 0.26 1.62
C ARG A 84 9.61 1.61 2.11
N GLY A 85 10.61 2.19 1.47
CA GLY A 85 11.20 3.47 1.84
C GLY A 85 10.37 4.67 1.41
N THR A 86 9.79 4.62 0.21
CA THR A 86 9.15 5.77 -0.45
C THR A 86 7.80 5.45 -1.09
N ALA A 87 7.38 4.20 -1.15
CA ALA A 87 6.19 3.76 -1.90
C ALA A 87 4.89 4.50 -1.52
N PHE A 88 4.77 4.96 -0.27
CA PHE A 88 3.54 5.58 0.22
C PHE A 88 3.65 7.10 0.41
N VAL A 89 4.62 7.76 -0.21
CA VAL A 89 4.80 9.22 -0.01
C VAL A 89 3.68 10.01 -0.64
N SER A 90 3.31 9.67 -1.88
CA SER A 90 2.20 10.31 -2.60
C SER A 90 0.87 10.12 -1.87
N GLU A 91 0.60 8.90 -1.43
CA GLU A 91 -0.63 8.56 -0.71
C GLU A 91 -0.68 9.23 0.67
N LEU A 92 0.46 9.38 1.35
CA LEU A 92 0.52 10.12 2.60
C LEU A 92 0.18 11.59 2.40
N LEU A 93 0.76 12.24 1.39
CA LEU A 93 0.47 13.64 1.07
C LEU A 93 -1.01 13.82 0.69
N ALA A 94 -1.55 12.96 -0.16
CA ALA A 94 -2.98 12.96 -0.50
C ALA A 94 -3.87 12.76 0.74
N SER A 95 -3.45 11.91 1.69
CA SER A 95 -4.18 11.72 2.95
C SER A 95 -4.14 12.95 3.86
N MET A 96 -3.05 13.72 3.83
CA MET A 96 -2.96 14.99 4.57
C MET A 96 -3.89 16.04 3.97
N GLU A 97 -3.97 16.14 2.64
CA GLU A 97 -4.91 17.00 1.93
C GLU A 97 -6.36 16.58 2.23
N LEU A 98 -6.67 15.29 2.12
CA LEU A 98 -8.01 14.76 2.44
C LEU A 98 -8.42 15.06 3.88
N ALA A 99 -7.52 15.00 4.85
CA ALA A 99 -7.81 15.34 6.24
C ALA A 99 -8.10 16.84 6.42
N ALA A 100 -7.38 17.72 5.68
CA ALA A 100 -7.63 19.15 5.68
C ALA A 100 -8.98 19.49 5.02
N ASP A 101 -9.29 18.89 3.88
CA ASP A 101 -10.56 19.06 3.18
C ASP A 101 -11.74 18.56 4.02
N LEU A 102 -11.56 17.43 4.71
CA LEU A 102 -12.57 16.92 5.62
C LEU A 102 -12.83 17.88 6.79
N ALA A 103 -11.78 18.49 7.33
CA ALA A 103 -11.92 19.53 8.37
C ALA A 103 -12.64 20.79 7.85
N ALA A 104 -12.39 21.19 6.60
CA ALA A 104 -13.09 22.31 5.96
C ALA A 104 -14.56 21.97 5.72
N THR A 105 -14.83 20.77 5.21
CA THR A 105 -16.19 20.27 4.96
C THR A 105 -17.00 20.12 6.23
N ALA A 106 -16.41 19.60 7.30
CA ALA A 106 -17.10 19.47 8.60
C ALA A 106 -17.66 20.80 9.12
N ARG A 107 -17.04 21.93 8.74
CA ARG A 107 -17.51 23.28 9.07
C ARG A 107 -18.69 23.74 8.23
N GLN A 108 -18.97 23.07 7.13
CA GLN A 108 -20.05 23.39 6.19
C GLN A 108 -21.24 22.45 6.29
N VAL A 109 -21.02 21.19 6.69
CA VAL A 109 -22.08 20.20 6.85
C VAL A 109 -22.97 20.56 8.03
N THR A 110 -24.22 20.96 7.73
CA THR A 110 -25.22 21.35 8.74
C THR A 110 -25.67 20.15 9.57
N ARG A 111 -25.70 20.30 10.90
CA ARG A 111 -26.22 19.34 11.87
C ARG A 111 -27.07 20.04 12.92
N GLY A 112 -28.37 19.84 12.85
CA GLY A 112 -29.31 20.53 13.75
C GLY A 112 -29.16 22.06 13.64
N SER A 113 -28.77 22.72 14.74
CA SER A 113 -28.53 24.18 14.78
C SER A 113 -27.07 24.59 14.53
N GLY A 114 -26.19 23.63 14.29
CA GLY A 114 -24.76 23.86 14.09
C GLY A 114 -24.21 23.10 12.87
N THR A 115 -22.96 22.74 12.96
CA THR A 115 -22.24 22.00 11.92
C THR A 115 -21.63 20.69 12.45
N ALA A 116 -21.14 19.83 11.56
CA ALA A 116 -20.42 18.63 11.98
C ALA A 116 -19.14 18.97 12.79
N TRP A 117 -18.56 20.15 12.60
CA TRP A 117 -17.40 20.63 13.35
C TRP A 117 -17.69 20.96 14.80
N ASP A 118 -18.97 21.21 15.17
CA ASP A 118 -19.38 21.48 16.54
C ASP A 118 -19.45 20.20 17.38
N ASP A 119 -19.45 19.02 16.73
CA ASP A 119 -19.24 17.74 17.39
C ASP A 119 -17.77 17.64 17.87
N ILE A 120 -17.59 17.71 19.19
CA ILE A 120 -16.27 17.65 19.83
C ILE A 120 -15.58 16.31 19.53
N GLY A 121 -16.31 15.21 19.42
CA GLY A 121 -15.77 13.90 19.10
C GLY A 121 -15.15 13.86 17.70
N LEU A 122 -15.89 14.31 16.68
CA LEU A 122 -15.41 14.39 15.30
C LEU A 122 -14.21 15.34 15.18
N ARG A 123 -14.31 16.53 15.76
CA ARG A 123 -13.21 17.50 15.72
C ARG A 123 -11.92 16.98 16.34
N ARG A 124 -11.99 16.29 17.48
CA ARG A 124 -10.84 15.68 18.15
C ARG A 124 -10.24 14.56 17.32
N GLU A 125 -11.07 13.77 16.67
CA GLU A 125 -10.61 12.65 15.84
C GLU A 125 -9.92 13.14 14.56
N ILE A 126 -10.47 14.15 13.88
CA ILE A 126 -9.82 14.80 12.72
C ILE A 126 -8.47 15.39 13.15
N GLY A 127 -8.41 16.07 14.29
CA GLY A 127 -7.17 16.64 14.83
C GLY A 127 -6.13 15.57 15.17
N SER A 128 -6.55 14.44 15.75
CA SER A 128 -5.67 13.29 16.02
C SER A 128 -5.11 12.69 14.73
N ILE A 129 -5.96 12.48 13.72
CA ILE A 129 -5.57 11.95 12.41
C ILE A 129 -4.54 12.89 11.76
N SER A 130 -4.80 14.19 11.75
CA SER A 130 -3.88 15.18 11.17
C SER A 130 -2.51 15.15 11.87
N ALA A 131 -2.49 15.09 13.21
CA ALA A 131 -1.24 14.98 13.97
C ALA A 131 -0.48 13.68 13.68
N GLU A 132 -1.19 12.56 13.52
CA GLU A 132 -0.60 11.27 13.20
C GLU A 132 -0.03 11.24 11.76
N LEU A 133 -0.70 11.87 10.79
CA LEU A 133 -0.19 12.03 9.42
C LEU A 133 1.09 12.88 9.40
N GLU A 134 1.15 13.97 10.16
CA GLU A 134 2.37 14.78 10.32
C GLU A 134 3.51 13.97 10.97
N ALA A 135 3.22 13.16 11.98
CA ALA A 135 4.21 12.28 12.59
C ALA A 135 4.73 11.23 11.59
N LEU A 136 3.86 10.68 10.74
CA LEU A 136 4.23 9.77 9.65
C LEU A 136 5.10 10.47 8.60
N TRP A 137 4.82 11.74 8.30
CA TRP A 137 5.66 12.54 7.41
C TRP A 137 7.05 12.77 7.99
N ALA A 138 7.14 13.08 9.29
CA ALA A 138 8.42 13.20 9.98
C ALA A 138 9.21 11.88 9.99
N LEU A 139 8.53 10.74 10.21
CA LEU A 139 9.11 9.40 10.13
C LEU A 139 9.65 9.10 8.73
N THR A 140 8.88 9.45 7.68
CA THR A 140 9.29 9.28 6.28
C THR A 140 10.58 10.05 5.98
N LYS A 141 10.65 11.34 6.36
CA LYS A 141 11.87 12.15 6.19
C LYS A 141 13.08 11.54 6.90
N ARG A 142 12.87 11.03 8.11
CA ARG A 142 13.91 10.32 8.87
C ARG A 142 14.39 9.06 8.16
N ASN A 143 13.47 8.23 7.67
CA ASN A 143 13.79 6.97 6.97
C ASN A 143 14.56 7.24 5.68
N VAL A 144 14.14 8.22 4.88
CA VAL A 144 14.85 8.64 3.66
C VAL A 144 16.24 9.17 3.98
N SER A 145 16.39 10.04 4.99
CA SER A 145 17.70 10.54 5.44
C SER A 145 18.62 9.43 5.91
N GLN A 146 18.09 8.41 6.58
CA GLN A 146 18.87 7.25 7.01
C GLN A 146 19.32 6.42 5.80
N ALA A 147 18.41 6.11 4.88
CA ALA A 147 18.72 5.39 3.64
C ALA A 147 19.78 6.09 2.81
N ALA A 148 19.70 7.42 2.68
CA ALA A 148 20.70 8.22 1.97
C ALA A 148 22.10 8.14 2.58
N ARG A 149 22.21 7.97 3.91
CA ARG A 149 23.50 7.86 4.60
C ARG A 149 24.07 6.44 4.59
N THR A 150 23.21 5.43 4.65
CA THR A 150 23.64 4.02 4.80
C THR A 150 23.62 3.23 3.50
N GLY A 151 23.01 3.79 2.44
CA GLY A 151 22.81 3.10 1.16
C GLY A 151 21.69 2.05 1.20
N VAL A 152 21.10 1.76 2.37
CA VAL A 152 20.08 0.72 2.54
C VAL A 152 18.94 1.24 3.42
N PRO A 153 17.67 1.09 3.00
CA PRO A 153 16.52 1.41 3.85
C PRO A 153 16.48 0.53 5.10
N GLY A 154 16.26 1.18 6.24
CA GLY A 154 16.07 0.49 7.50
C GLY A 154 14.62 -0.05 7.68
N PRO A 155 14.32 -0.72 8.81
CA PRO A 155 12.99 -1.29 9.07
C PRO A 155 11.90 -0.24 9.39
N GLY A 156 12.24 1.04 9.37
CA GLY A 156 11.30 2.13 9.64
C GLY A 156 10.10 2.18 8.70
N GLY A 157 10.24 1.69 7.46
CA GLY A 157 9.15 1.56 6.51
C GLY A 157 8.04 0.60 6.97
N ASN A 158 8.39 -0.46 7.71
CA ASN A 158 7.41 -1.37 8.29
C ASN A 158 6.60 -0.72 9.42
N VAL A 159 7.25 0.09 10.25
CA VAL A 159 6.58 0.89 11.29
C VAL A 159 5.63 1.90 10.67
N PHE A 160 6.11 2.64 9.65
CA PHE A 160 5.29 3.55 8.86
C PHE A 160 4.03 2.86 8.34
N LYS A 161 4.21 1.75 7.61
CA LYS A 161 3.11 1.02 6.95
C LYS A 161 2.04 0.55 7.93
N LEU A 162 2.44 0.03 9.09
CA LEU A 162 1.51 -0.41 10.13
C LEU A 162 0.63 0.73 10.64
N HIS A 163 1.25 1.87 10.94
CA HIS A 163 0.52 3.01 11.48
C HIS A 163 -0.31 3.71 10.40
N TYR A 164 0.25 3.90 9.21
CA TYR A 164 -0.44 4.50 8.08
C TYR A 164 -1.73 3.76 7.71
N ALA A 165 -1.69 2.43 7.63
CA ALA A 165 -2.89 1.63 7.36
C ALA A 165 -4.01 1.88 8.38
N THR A 166 -3.65 2.06 9.66
CA THR A 166 -4.63 2.35 10.73
C THR A 166 -5.19 3.77 10.63
N VAL A 167 -4.32 4.75 10.37
CA VAL A 167 -4.73 6.15 10.23
C VAL A 167 -5.63 6.33 9.02
N ARG A 168 -5.29 5.68 7.91
CA ARG A 168 -6.04 5.77 6.66
C ARG A 168 -7.45 5.17 6.76
N GLU A 169 -7.58 4.04 7.45
CA GLU A 169 -8.87 3.45 7.76
C GLU A 169 -9.74 4.39 8.62
N ARG A 170 -9.15 4.95 9.69
CA ARG A 170 -9.85 5.92 10.55
C ARG A 170 -10.26 7.18 9.80
N LEU A 171 -9.43 7.68 8.88
CA LEU A 171 -9.77 8.84 8.06
C LEU A 171 -11.03 8.57 7.22
N GLY A 172 -11.13 7.38 6.59
CA GLY A 172 -12.33 6.96 5.89
C GLY A 172 -13.56 6.86 6.81
N ASP A 173 -13.42 6.28 8.01
CA ASP A 173 -14.50 6.17 8.98
C ASP A 173 -15.02 7.54 9.45
N VAL A 174 -14.11 8.48 9.69
CA VAL A 174 -14.47 9.85 10.10
C VAL A 174 -15.14 10.59 8.96
N ALA A 175 -14.69 10.42 7.71
CA ALA A 175 -15.33 11.00 6.54
C ALA A 175 -16.79 10.55 6.42
N PHE A 176 -17.06 9.26 6.60
CA PHE A 176 -18.44 8.73 6.61
C PHE A 176 -19.28 9.34 7.73
N ARG A 177 -18.71 9.55 8.89
CA ARG A 177 -19.42 10.17 10.03
C ARG A 177 -19.67 11.67 9.83
N VAL A 178 -18.76 12.38 9.17
CA VAL A 178 -18.95 13.80 8.82
C VAL A 178 -20.05 13.97 7.79
N LEU A 179 -20.04 13.13 6.75
CA LEU A 179 -20.92 13.24 5.59
C LEU A 179 -22.26 12.51 5.75
N GLU A 180 -22.36 11.59 6.71
CA GLU A 180 -23.55 10.77 6.95
C GLU A 180 -24.04 10.08 5.64
N ARG A 181 -25.30 10.25 5.29
CA ARG A 181 -25.88 9.62 4.09
C ARG A 181 -25.21 10.08 2.78
N ALA A 182 -24.67 11.29 2.74
CA ALA A 182 -23.97 11.77 1.55
C ALA A 182 -22.70 10.97 1.24
N SER A 183 -22.06 10.36 2.25
CA SER A 183 -20.89 9.50 2.08
C SER A 183 -21.15 8.25 1.23
N LEU A 184 -22.40 7.84 1.04
CA LEU A 184 -22.78 6.68 0.23
C LEU A 184 -22.89 7.00 -1.26
N SER A 185 -22.72 8.27 -1.67
CA SER A 185 -22.68 8.64 -3.08
C SER A 185 -21.43 8.06 -3.74
N LEU A 186 -21.60 7.52 -4.95
CA LEU A 186 -20.51 7.13 -5.82
C LEU A 186 -20.03 8.31 -6.70
N ASP A 187 -20.78 9.41 -6.69
CA ASP A 187 -20.39 10.65 -7.35
C ASP A 187 -19.60 11.54 -6.39
N PRO A 188 -18.69 12.37 -6.91
CA PRO A 188 -18.01 13.40 -6.12
C PRO A 188 -19.01 14.31 -5.40
N ILE A 189 -18.73 14.67 -4.17
CA ILE A 189 -19.57 15.58 -3.38
C ILE A 189 -19.01 16.98 -3.55
N GLU A 190 -19.85 17.93 -3.94
CA GLU A 190 -19.46 19.33 -4.12
C GLU A 190 -18.80 19.90 -2.85
N GLY A 191 -17.65 20.52 -3.01
CA GLY A 191 -16.86 21.07 -1.90
C GLY A 191 -15.96 20.08 -1.15
N LEU A 192 -15.97 18.79 -1.56
CA LEU A 192 -15.16 17.74 -0.93
C LEU A 192 -13.99 17.24 -1.81
N GLY A 193 -13.58 18.03 -2.77
CA GLY A 193 -12.63 17.59 -3.78
C GLY A 193 -13.26 16.58 -4.74
N SER A 194 -12.43 15.98 -5.59
CA SER A 194 -12.86 15.02 -6.60
C SER A 194 -12.97 13.58 -6.09
N ALA A 195 -12.67 13.32 -4.82
CA ALA A 195 -12.58 11.97 -4.29
C ALA A 195 -13.95 11.40 -3.96
N ASN A 196 -14.24 10.21 -4.48
CA ASN A 196 -15.35 9.39 -4.07
C ASN A 196 -15.05 8.77 -2.69
N GLN A 197 -15.85 9.13 -1.68
CA GLN A 197 -15.58 8.71 -0.30
C GLN A 197 -15.75 7.19 -0.09
N VAL A 198 -16.58 6.53 -0.88
CA VAL A 198 -16.73 5.07 -0.86
C VAL A 198 -15.45 4.40 -1.34
N GLU A 199 -14.89 4.85 -2.45
CA GLU A 199 -13.61 4.34 -2.98
C GLU A 199 -12.47 4.60 -2.00
N GLU A 200 -12.37 5.81 -1.46
CA GLU A 200 -11.37 6.17 -0.46
C GLU A 200 -11.44 5.28 0.79
N ARG A 201 -12.65 4.96 1.23
CA ARG A 201 -12.88 4.07 2.37
C ARG A 201 -12.46 2.63 2.08
N ILE A 202 -12.83 2.10 0.90
CA ILE A 202 -12.48 0.75 0.48
C ILE A 202 -10.97 0.65 0.24
N TYR A 203 -10.37 1.64 -0.41
CA TYR A 203 -8.92 1.71 -0.58
C TYR A 203 -8.18 1.67 0.75
N GLY A 204 -8.65 2.41 1.75
CA GLY A 204 -8.09 2.38 3.10
C GLY A 204 -8.02 0.97 3.72
N LEU A 205 -9.02 0.12 3.44
CA LEU A 205 -9.03 -1.28 3.90
C LEU A 205 -7.95 -2.12 3.22
N SER A 206 -7.70 -1.89 1.93
CA SER A 206 -6.68 -2.63 1.15
C SER A 206 -5.28 -2.48 1.74
N LEU A 207 -5.00 -1.34 2.38
CA LEU A 207 -3.70 -1.06 3.00
C LEU A 207 -3.35 -2.00 4.16
N ARG A 208 -4.30 -2.73 4.73
CA ARG A 208 -3.99 -3.77 5.72
C ARG A 208 -3.41 -5.04 5.10
N ILE A 209 -3.57 -5.22 3.79
CA ILE A 209 -3.17 -6.39 3.01
C ILE A 209 -1.98 -6.07 2.12
N ALA A 210 -2.06 -5.00 1.35
CA ALA A 210 -1.04 -4.56 0.39
C ALA A 210 0.32 -4.29 1.05
N ALA A 211 1.41 -4.41 0.31
CA ALA A 211 2.81 -4.23 0.76
C ALA A 211 3.17 -5.04 2.03
N GLY A 212 2.64 -6.24 2.10
CA GLY A 212 2.73 -7.14 3.26
C GLY A 212 1.64 -6.85 4.29
N THR A 213 0.97 -7.92 4.75
CA THR A 213 -0.11 -7.78 5.72
C THR A 213 0.35 -7.12 7.02
N SER A 214 -0.61 -6.58 7.76
CA SER A 214 -0.31 -6.01 9.09
C SER A 214 0.38 -7.02 10.01
N GLN A 215 0.03 -8.31 9.93
CA GLN A 215 0.66 -9.39 10.70
C GLN A 215 2.13 -9.59 10.32
N ILE A 216 2.41 -9.69 9.02
CA ILE A 216 3.79 -9.81 8.52
C ILE A 216 4.63 -8.60 8.95
N ASN A 217 4.10 -7.38 8.81
CA ASN A 217 4.82 -6.18 9.23
C ASN A 217 5.05 -6.15 10.76
N LYS A 218 4.09 -6.62 11.58
CA LYS A 218 4.27 -6.78 13.03
C LYS A 218 5.40 -7.76 13.36
N ASN A 219 5.47 -8.91 12.67
CA ASN A 219 6.55 -9.87 12.86
C ASN A 219 7.90 -9.24 12.51
N ILE A 220 7.99 -8.53 11.37
CA ILE A 220 9.23 -7.85 10.98
C ILE A 220 9.65 -6.81 12.03
N VAL A 221 8.72 -6.01 12.53
CA VAL A 221 9.01 -5.02 13.58
C VAL A 221 9.43 -5.73 14.87
N GLY A 222 8.71 -6.77 15.28
CA GLY A 222 9.04 -7.57 16.48
C GLY A 222 10.46 -8.15 16.40
N GLU A 223 10.77 -8.83 15.30
CA GLU A 223 12.04 -9.52 15.13
C GLU A 223 13.22 -8.56 14.88
N ARG A 224 13.05 -7.59 13.96
CA ARG A 224 14.17 -6.76 13.47
C ARG A 224 14.34 -5.41 14.17
N VAL A 225 13.29 -4.87 14.79
CA VAL A 225 13.35 -3.60 15.51
C VAL A 225 13.42 -3.83 17.02
N LEU A 226 12.59 -4.74 17.53
CA LEU A 226 12.52 -5.01 18.98
C LEU A 226 13.41 -6.17 19.43
N GLY A 227 13.99 -6.95 18.51
CA GLY A 227 14.88 -8.08 18.83
C GLY A 227 14.16 -9.26 19.49
N LEU A 228 12.84 -9.39 19.27
CA LEU A 228 12.06 -10.50 19.83
C LEU A 228 12.42 -11.82 19.13
N PRO A 229 12.30 -12.97 19.84
CA PRO A 229 12.54 -14.28 19.25
C PRO A 229 11.64 -14.52 18.04
N LYS A 230 12.20 -15.13 17.00
CA LYS A 230 11.43 -15.58 15.85
C LYS A 230 10.57 -16.79 16.24
N GLU A 231 9.28 -16.74 15.87
CA GLU A 231 8.40 -17.88 16.00
C GLU A 231 8.89 -19.02 15.08
N ARG A 232 8.96 -20.26 15.61
CA ARG A 232 9.50 -21.43 14.90
C ARG A 232 8.43 -22.11 14.05
#